data_57d583243b7669b900b2ede849305ea1
#
_entry.id   57d583243b7669b900b2ede849305ea1
#
_cell.length_a   1.000
_cell.length_b   1.000
_cell.length_c   1.000
_cell.angle_alpha   90.00
_cell.angle_beta   90.00
_cell.angle_gamma   90.00
#
_symmetry.space_group_name_H-M   'P 1'
#
loop_
_entity.id
_entity.type
_entity.pdbx_description
1 polymer ?
#
loop_
_entity_poly.entity_id
_entity_poly.type
_entity_poly.pdbx_seq_one_letter_code
_entity_poly.pdbx_strand_id
1 'polypeptide(L)'
;MVSVSFFRSPTNFFKKVCKKEGFDIGGEREYGVAQLFFPQQEIKRAQAKKMFEIIVEKEGLELLGYREVPVYPDVLGHKARVCMPHIVQAFIKKPARVEKGLEFDRKLYIARRVFEQSNENTYVVSMSSRTIVYKGMFLVGQLRTFFGDLQDKDYESAIAWYTPVSVPTQTQAGREHIRTALWYTTVRSTPSAVMPIRCWRVRKPWNPPI
;
A
#
# COMPACT_ATOMS: atom_id res chain seq x y z
N MET A 1 -3.18 -14.07 -5.50
CA MET A 1 -2.94 -12.73 -4.91
C MET A 1 -3.83 -11.72 -5.61
N VAL A 2 -4.32 -10.74 -4.87
CA VAL A 2 -5.19 -9.69 -5.41
C VAL A 2 -4.58 -8.34 -5.06
N SER A 3 -4.65 -7.39 -6.00
CA SER A 3 -4.27 -6.00 -5.75
C SER A 3 -5.28 -5.03 -6.35
N VAL A 4 -5.46 -3.90 -5.70
CA VAL A 4 -6.17 -2.75 -6.23
C VAL A 4 -5.28 -1.51 -6.12
N SER A 5 -5.16 -0.78 -7.21
CA SER A 5 -4.42 0.48 -7.30
C SER A 5 -5.39 1.63 -7.49
N PHE A 6 -5.36 2.58 -6.59
CA PHE A 6 -6.16 3.81 -6.65
C PHE A 6 -5.30 4.95 -7.20
N PHE A 7 -5.74 5.57 -8.29
CA PHE A 7 -4.99 6.60 -9.03
C PHE A 7 -5.35 8.04 -8.65
N ARG A 8 -5.97 8.22 -7.54
CA ARG A 8 -6.11 9.49 -6.83
C ARG A 8 -6.19 9.19 -5.36
N SER A 9 -5.29 9.79 -4.60
CA SER A 9 -5.29 9.64 -3.15
C SER A 9 -6.59 10.20 -2.56
N PRO A 10 -7.31 9.44 -1.72
CA PRO A 10 -8.57 9.89 -1.11
C PRO A 10 -8.30 10.89 0.01
N THR A 11 -8.00 12.15 -0.37
CA THR A 11 -7.55 13.19 0.55
C THR A 11 -8.53 13.46 1.67
N ASN A 12 -9.84 13.51 1.40
CA ASN A 12 -10.87 13.75 2.43
C ASN A 12 -10.89 12.63 3.47
N PHE A 13 -10.84 11.38 3.01
CA PHE A 13 -10.73 10.23 3.89
C PHE A 13 -9.47 10.29 4.75
N PHE A 14 -8.29 10.56 4.15
CA PHE A 14 -7.05 10.62 4.90
C PHE A 14 -6.98 11.80 5.86
N LYS A 15 -7.52 12.96 5.54
CA LYS A 15 -7.65 14.06 6.49
C LYS A 15 -8.43 13.66 7.73
N LYS A 16 -9.57 12.97 7.54
CA LYS A 16 -10.41 12.48 8.63
C LYS A 16 -9.68 11.48 9.54
N VAL A 17 -8.99 10.50 8.95
CA VAL A 17 -8.31 9.46 9.73
C VAL A 17 -7.00 9.94 10.35
N CYS A 18 -6.19 10.73 9.65
CA CYS A 18 -4.95 11.29 10.17
C CYS A 18 -5.18 12.29 11.31
N LYS A 19 -6.27 13.07 11.24
CA LYS A 19 -6.69 13.95 12.34
C LYS A 19 -7.01 13.17 13.61
N LYS A 20 -7.55 11.94 13.50
CA LYS A 20 -7.76 11.05 14.67
C LYS A 20 -6.44 10.55 15.24
N GLU A 21 -5.41 10.37 14.41
CA GLU A 21 -4.06 9.98 14.82
C GLU A 21 -3.20 11.16 15.31
N GLY A 22 -3.74 12.38 15.29
CA GLY A 22 -3.09 13.57 15.84
C GLY A 22 -2.17 14.34 14.89
N PHE A 23 -2.22 14.10 13.58
CA PHE A 23 -1.46 14.87 12.59
C PHE A 23 -2.29 15.30 11.39
N ASP A 24 -1.86 16.38 10.72
CA ASP A 24 -2.49 16.93 9.52
C ASP A 24 -1.62 16.70 8.28
N ILE A 25 -2.27 16.34 7.17
CA ILE A 25 -1.61 16.00 5.90
C ILE A 25 -1.64 17.12 4.86
N GLY A 26 -2.36 18.21 5.13
CA GLY A 26 -2.51 19.32 4.17
C GLY A 26 -3.45 19.02 2.99
N GLY A 27 -3.16 19.64 1.84
CA GLY A 27 -3.95 19.52 0.61
C GLY A 27 -3.61 18.33 -0.27
N GLU A 28 -4.38 18.15 -1.34
CA GLU A 28 -4.10 17.13 -2.36
C GLU A 28 -2.70 17.35 -2.98
N ARG A 29 -1.92 16.27 -3.08
CA ARG A 29 -0.52 16.25 -3.56
C ARG A 29 0.49 17.04 -2.71
N GLU A 30 0.11 17.43 -1.51
CA GLU A 30 1.04 18.03 -0.53
C GLU A 30 1.64 16.99 0.40
N TYR A 31 1.16 15.76 0.32
CA TYR A 31 1.65 14.62 1.07
C TYR A 31 1.83 13.39 0.16
N GLY A 32 2.70 12.50 0.57
CA GLY A 32 2.86 11.16 0.02
C GLY A 32 2.38 10.11 1.01
N VAL A 33 1.86 9.00 0.52
CA VAL A 33 1.48 7.85 1.34
C VAL A 33 2.34 6.66 0.97
N ALA A 34 3.03 6.11 1.97
CA ALA A 34 3.74 4.85 1.86
C ALA A 34 2.90 3.75 2.51
N GLN A 35 2.48 2.76 1.73
CA GLN A 35 1.84 1.54 2.21
C GLN A 35 2.93 0.51 2.51
N LEU A 36 3.09 0.12 3.77
CA LEU A 36 4.20 -0.68 4.27
C LEU A 36 3.69 -1.98 4.89
N PHE A 37 4.39 -3.08 4.58
CA PHE A 37 4.21 -4.38 5.21
C PHE A 37 5.39 -4.65 6.12
N PHE A 38 5.19 -4.49 7.42
CA PHE A 38 6.20 -4.73 8.44
C PHE A 38 6.12 -6.17 8.98
N PRO A 39 7.21 -6.68 9.58
CA PRO A 39 7.21 -7.96 10.27
C PRO A 39 6.29 -7.91 11.51
N GLN A 40 5.71 -9.06 11.87
CA GLN A 40 4.87 -9.19 13.07
C GLN A 40 5.68 -8.99 14.36
N GLN A 41 6.96 -9.37 14.35
CA GLN A 41 7.83 -9.21 15.51
C GLN A 41 8.04 -7.73 15.84
N GLU A 42 7.70 -7.33 17.05
CA GLU A 42 7.69 -5.93 17.49
C GLU A 42 9.08 -5.28 17.40
N ILE A 43 10.12 -5.96 17.86
CA ILE A 43 11.51 -5.46 17.82
C ILE A 43 11.93 -5.17 16.36
N LYS A 44 11.71 -6.12 15.45
CA LYS A 44 12.06 -5.93 14.04
C LYS A 44 11.23 -4.83 13.37
N ARG A 45 9.96 -4.71 13.77
CA ARG A 45 9.08 -3.64 13.32
C ARG A 45 9.56 -2.27 13.77
N ALA A 46 9.95 -2.13 15.04
CA ALA A 46 10.49 -0.89 15.59
C ALA A 46 11.80 -0.49 14.89
N GLN A 47 12.71 -1.44 14.69
CA GLN A 47 13.96 -1.19 13.94
C GLN A 47 13.69 -0.75 12.50
N ALA A 48 12.74 -1.40 11.81
CA ALA A 48 12.37 -1.04 10.45
C ALA A 48 11.70 0.35 10.36
N LYS A 49 10.83 0.70 11.31
CA LYS A 49 10.25 2.05 11.41
C LYS A 49 11.35 3.10 11.60
N LYS A 50 12.27 2.87 12.53
CA LYS A 50 13.38 3.80 12.80
C LYS A 50 14.29 3.98 11.57
N MET A 51 14.59 2.90 10.86
CA MET A 51 15.36 2.97 9.61
C MET A 51 14.61 3.77 8.53
N PHE A 52 13.29 3.58 8.41
CA PHE A 52 12.47 4.33 7.47
C PHE A 52 12.48 5.83 7.79
N GLU A 53 12.36 6.22 9.05
CA GLU A 53 12.45 7.61 9.51
C GLU A 53 13.78 8.26 9.11
N ILE A 54 14.90 7.58 9.41
CA ILE A 54 16.24 8.07 9.08
C ILE A 54 16.41 8.26 7.56
N ILE A 55 15.89 7.34 6.75
CA ILE A 55 16.02 7.43 5.29
C ILE A 55 15.15 8.57 4.75
N VAL A 56 13.91 8.71 5.23
CA VAL A 56 13.02 9.80 4.83
C VAL A 56 13.65 11.15 5.16
N GLU A 57 14.24 11.29 6.34
CA GLU A 57 14.93 12.52 6.77
C GLU A 57 16.18 12.81 5.91
N LYS A 58 17.02 11.80 5.64
CA LYS A 58 18.21 11.92 4.78
C LYS A 58 17.88 12.39 3.36
N GLU A 59 16.75 11.98 2.82
CA GLU A 59 16.28 12.40 1.50
C GLU A 59 15.62 13.79 1.52
N GLY A 60 15.67 14.47 2.66
CA GLY A 60 15.11 15.82 2.85
C GLY A 60 13.59 15.83 2.83
N LEU A 61 12.97 14.76 3.26
CA LEU A 61 11.53 14.59 3.43
C LEU A 61 11.18 14.65 4.92
N GLU A 62 9.95 14.99 5.25
CA GLU A 62 9.43 15.04 6.62
C GLU A 62 8.35 13.98 6.81
N LEU A 63 8.54 13.09 7.78
CA LEU A 63 7.53 12.12 8.16
C LEU A 63 6.51 12.79 9.09
N LEU A 64 5.25 12.82 8.70
CA LEU A 64 4.15 13.37 9.51
C LEU A 64 3.69 12.38 10.60
N GLY A 65 3.63 11.11 10.27
CA GLY A 65 3.21 10.08 11.21
C GLY A 65 2.90 8.75 10.55
N TYR A 66 2.57 7.79 11.40
CA TYR A 66 2.13 6.46 11.01
C TYR A 66 0.67 6.25 11.37
N ARG A 67 0.01 5.44 10.56
CA ARG A 67 -1.34 4.96 10.81
C ARG A 67 -1.39 3.45 10.59
N GLU A 68 -1.94 2.72 11.52
CA GLU A 68 -2.25 1.31 11.29
C GLU A 68 -3.49 1.18 10.42
N VAL A 69 -3.40 0.34 9.40
CA VAL A 69 -4.54 0.09 8.51
C VAL A 69 -5.48 -0.89 9.19
N PRO A 70 -6.78 -0.54 9.37
CA PRO A 70 -7.74 -1.46 9.96
C PRO A 70 -7.96 -2.65 9.02
N VAL A 71 -7.69 -3.85 9.51
CA VAL A 71 -7.82 -5.09 8.77
C VAL A 71 -8.64 -6.11 9.55
N TYR A 72 -9.38 -6.95 8.84
CA TYR A 72 -10.21 -8.02 9.38
C TYR A 72 -9.67 -9.40 8.97
N PRO A 73 -8.78 -10.01 9.78
CA PRO A 73 -8.10 -11.26 9.43
C PRO A 73 -9.03 -12.47 9.31
N ASP A 74 -10.25 -12.40 9.83
CA ASP A 74 -11.18 -13.54 9.90
C ASP A 74 -11.63 -14.04 8.52
N VAL A 75 -11.57 -13.16 7.51
CA VAL A 75 -11.87 -13.53 6.12
C VAL A 75 -10.75 -14.31 5.44
N LEU A 76 -9.58 -14.41 6.06
CA LEU A 76 -8.41 -15.08 5.49
C LEU A 76 -8.42 -16.57 5.79
N GLY A 77 -7.95 -17.36 4.82
CA GLY A 77 -7.60 -18.77 5.06
C GLY A 77 -6.40 -18.89 6.01
N HIS A 78 -6.28 -20.04 6.69
CA HIS A 78 -5.26 -20.28 7.71
C HIS A 78 -3.82 -19.92 7.28
N LYS A 79 -3.40 -20.34 6.08
CA LYS A 79 -2.06 -20.04 5.54
C LYS A 79 -1.82 -18.54 5.36
N ALA A 80 -2.80 -17.82 4.82
CA ALA A 80 -2.70 -16.37 4.62
C ALA A 80 -2.65 -15.60 5.96
N ARG A 81 -3.38 -16.07 6.98
CA ARG A 81 -3.39 -15.49 8.32
C ARG A 81 -2.04 -15.63 9.02
N VAL A 82 -1.40 -16.80 8.93
CA VAL A 82 -0.07 -17.05 9.53
C VAL A 82 1.01 -16.16 8.90
N CYS A 83 0.93 -15.91 7.59
CA CYS A 83 1.90 -15.10 6.84
C CYS A 83 1.52 -13.61 6.74
N MET A 84 0.45 -13.19 7.42
CA MET A 84 -0.03 -11.81 7.34
C MET A 84 1.01 -10.84 7.92
N PRO A 85 1.42 -9.79 7.19
CA PRO A 85 2.29 -8.75 7.72
C PRO A 85 1.50 -7.78 8.61
N HIS A 86 2.23 -6.98 9.40
CA HIS A 86 1.67 -5.81 10.06
C HIS A 86 1.57 -4.65 9.06
N ILE A 87 0.36 -4.19 8.76
CA ILE A 87 0.09 -3.25 7.66
C ILE A 87 -0.01 -1.83 8.21
N VAL A 88 0.86 -0.95 7.73
CA VAL A 88 0.97 0.44 8.19
C VAL A 88 1.02 1.39 6.99
N GLN A 89 0.41 2.55 7.14
CA GLN A 89 0.59 3.69 6.26
C GLN A 89 1.49 4.73 6.94
N ALA A 90 2.51 5.21 6.22
CA ALA A 90 3.33 6.34 6.63
C ALA A 90 2.99 7.54 5.75
N PHE A 91 2.77 8.68 6.38
CA PHE A 91 2.44 9.94 5.70
C PHE A 91 3.65 10.84 5.69
N ILE A 92 4.01 11.34 4.51
CA ILE A 92 5.23 12.08 4.26
C ILE A 92 4.84 13.44 3.67
N LYS A 93 5.29 14.51 4.29
CA LYS A 93 5.03 15.87 3.84
C LYS A 93 5.87 16.24 2.63
N LYS A 94 5.29 16.96 1.71
CA LYS A 94 6.01 17.56 0.60
C LYS A 94 6.89 18.71 1.08
N PRO A 95 8.21 18.70 0.83
CA PRO A 95 9.07 19.85 1.15
C PRO A 95 8.63 21.12 0.39
N ALA A 96 8.74 22.27 1.02
CA ALA A 96 8.35 23.55 0.41
C ALA A 96 9.09 23.86 -0.91
N ARG A 97 10.35 23.41 -1.01
CA ARG A 97 11.24 23.64 -2.17
C ARG A 97 10.95 22.73 -3.36
N VAL A 98 10.09 21.72 -3.21
CA VAL A 98 9.80 20.71 -4.23
C VAL A 98 8.45 21.00 -4.84
N GLU A 99 8.36 20.97 -6.17
CA GLU A 99 7.10 21.13 -6.88
C GLU A 99 6.14 19.95 -6.66
N LYS A 100 4.83 20.28 -6.70
CA LYS A 100 3.77 19.25 -6.63
C LYS A 100 3.83 18.35 -7.87
N GLY A 101 3.67 17.05 -7.69
CA GLY A 101 3.57 16.11 -8.79
C GLY A 101 4.83 15.28 -8.99
N LEU A 102 5.39 15.28 -10.19
CA LEU A 102 6.43 14.33 -10.59
C LEU A 102 7.73 14.49 -9.80
N GLU A 103 8.12 15.72 -9.46
CA GLU A 103 9.33 15.97 -8.66
C GLU A 103 9.22 15.36 -7.26
N PHE A 104 8.10 15.59 -6.61
CA PHE A 104 7.86 14.99 -5.30
C PHE A 104 7.79 13.46 -5.38
N ASP A 105 7.10 12.90 -6.37
CA ASP A 105 7.04 11.44 -6.58
C ASP A 105 8.43 10.84 -6.85
N ARG A 106 9.34 11.55 -7.55
CA ARG A 106 10.74 11.12 -7.74
C ARG A 106 11.50 11.02 -6.42
N LYS A 107 11.36 12.01 -5.53
CA LYS A 107 11.96 11.96 -4.19
C LYS A 107 11.40 10.81 -3.35
N LEU A 108 10.10 10.60 -3.37
CA LEU A 108 9.46 9.46 -2.72
C LEU A 108 9.99 8.13 -3.27
N TYR A 109 10.18 8.04 -4.59
CA TYR A 109 10.74 6.85 -5.24
C TYR A 109 12.19 6.58 -4.80
N ILE A 110 13.04 7.62 -4.71
CA ILE A 110 14.43 7.46 -4.24
C ILE A 110 14.43 6.94 -2.79
N ALA A 111 13.69 7.59 -1.89
CA ALA A 111 13.58 7.16 -0.49
C ALA A 111 13.06 5.72 -0.37
N ARG A 112 12.08 5.35 -1.18
CA ARG A 112 11.58 3.98 -1.30
C ARG A 112 12.69 3.00 -1.67
N ARG A 113 13.47 3.29 -2.73
CA ARG A 113 14.52 2.39 -3.23
C ARG A 113 15.65 2.22 -2.22
N VAL A 114 16.06 3.31 -1.56
CA VAL A 114 17.07 3.25 -0.50
C VAL A 114 16.58 2.39 0.66
N PHE A 115 15.32 2.54 1.07
CA PHE A 115 14.75 1.74 2.14
C PHE A 115 14.62 0.26 1.78
N GLU A 116 14.16 -0.07 0.57
CA GLU A 116 14.05 -1.44 0.07
C GLU A 116 15.42 -2.15 0.02
N GLN A 117 16.50 -1.41 -0.28
CA GLN A 117 17.86 -1.96 -0.29
C GLN A 117 18.45 -2.12 1.11
N SER A 118 18.06 -1.27 2.05
CA SER A 118 18.58 -1.25 3.42
C SER A 118 17.84 -2.21 4.36
N ASN A 119 16.64 -2.65 4.01
CA ASN A 119 15.79 -3.46 4.87
C ASN A 119 15.15 -4.64 4.14
N GLU A 120 15.61 -5.84 4.48
CA GLU A 120 15.09 -7.09 3.87
C GLU A 120 13.77 -7.59 4.47
N ASN A 121 13.41 -7.11 5.68
CA ASN A 121 12.26 -7.63 6.43
C ASN A 121 10.98 -6.84 6.20
N THR A 122 11.04 -5.74 5.43
CA THR A 122 9.89 -4.87 5.16
C THR A 122 9.64 -4.79 3.66
N TYR A 123 8.39 -4.73 3.30
CA TYR A 123 8.01 -4.56 1.91
C TYR A 123 7.21 -3.26 1.71
N VAL A 124 7.65 -2.45 0.75
CA VAL A 124 6.94 -1.23 0.35
C VAL A 124 5.96 -1.55 -0.76
N VAL A 125 4.68 -1.58 -0.45
CA VAL A 125 3.61 -1.87 -1.41
C VAL A 125 3.49 -0.74 -2.44
N SER A 126 3.39 0.49 -1.94
CA SER A 126 3.39 1.72 -2.74
C SER A 126 3.93 2.87 -1.92
N MET A 127 4.53 3.86 -2.57
CA MET A 127 4.98 5.11 -1.97
C MET A 127 4.87 6.21 -3.02
N SER A 128 3.81 7.02 -2.94
CA SER A 128 3.49 8.02 -3.96
C SER A 128 2.56 9.11 -3.40
N SER A 129 2.58 10.28 -4.02
CA SER A 129 1.63 11.36 -3.74
C SER A 129 0.29 11.20 -4.44
N ARG A 130 0.19 10.25 -5.38
CA ARG A 130 -0.98 10.09 -6.27
C ARG A 130 -1.63 8.72 -6.17
N THR A 131 -0.83 7.67 -6.04
CA THR A 131 -1.28 6.30 -6.18
C THR A 131 -1.13 5.55 -4.86
N ILE A 132 -2.16 4.82 -4.48
CA ILE A 132 -2.14 3.92 -3.32
C ILE A 132 -2.52 2.53 -3.78
N VAL A 133 -1.79 1.53 -3.29
CA VAL A 133 -2.03 0.13 -3.66
C VAL A 133 -2.37 -0.69 -2.41
N TYR A 134 -3.53 -1.32 -2.44
CA TYR A 134 -3.91 -2.35 -1.47
C TYR A 134 -3.75 -3.72 -2.12
N LYS A 135 -3.02 -4.60 -1.46
CA LYS A 135 -2.82 -5.97 -1.96
C LYS A 135 -2.66 -6.99 -0.85
N GLY A 136 -2.88 -8.26 -1.21
CA GLY A 136 -2.68 -9.37 -0.30
C GLY A 136 -3.04 -10.72 -0.92
N MET A 137 -2.92 -11.77 -0.11
CA MET A 137 -3.23 -13.14 -0.50
C MET A 137 -4.70 -13.47 -0.17
N PHE A 138 -5.61 -12.92 -0.96
CA PHE A 138 -7.05 -13.14 -0.81
C PHE A 138 -7.69 -13.64 -2.09
N LEU A 139 -8.92 -14.13 -1.96
CA LEU A 139 -9.85 -14.25 -3.07
C LEU A 139 -10.38 -12.86 -3.46
N VAL A 140 -10.87 -12.75 -4.70
CA VAL A 140 -11.32 -11.48 -5.29
C VAL A 140 -12.33 -10.72 -4.42
N GLY A 141 -13.32 -11.41 -3.87
CA GLY A 141 -14.36 -10.81 -3.04
C GLY A 141 -13.92 -10.43 -1.62
N GLN A 142 -12.78 -10.95 -1.15
CA GLN A 142 -12.30 -10.74 0.22
C GLN A 142 -11.56 -9.42 0.43
N LEU A 143 -11.05 -8.78 -0.64
CA LEU A 143 -10.24 -7.57 -0.54
C LEU A 143 -10.95 -6.46 0.23
N ARG A 144 -12.20 -6.17 -0.13
CA ARG A 144 -13.00 -5.12 0.50
C ARG A 144 -13.35 -5.45 1.96
N THR A 145 -13.65 -6.73 2.22
CA THR A 145 -14.00 -7.17 3.57
C THR A 145 -12.77 -7.17 4.48
N PHE A 146 -11.59 -7.47 3.92
CA PHE A 146 -10.34 -7.48 4.67
C PHE A 146 -9.86 -6.07 5.07
N PHE A 147 -9.89 -5.10 4.15
CA PHE A 147 -9.49 -3.72 4.43
C PHE A 147 -10.67 -2.86 4.85
N GLY A 148 -10.70 -2.43 6.11
CA GLY A 148 -11.74 -1.56 6.64
C GLY A 148 -11.84 -0.22 5.91
N ASP A 149 -10.72 0.31 5.44
CA ASP A 149 -10.68 1.55 4.67
C ASP A 149 -11.55 1.52 3.42
N LEU A 150 -11.59 0.38 2.73
CA LEU A 150 -12.34 0.20 1.48
C LEU A 150 -13.86 0.08 1.70
N GLN A 151 -14.29 0.04 2.97
CA GLN A 151 -15.70 0.03 3.35
C GLN A 151 -16.22 1.44 3.67
N ASP A 152 -15.32 2.40 3.92
CA ASP A 152 -15.70 3.78 4.23
C ASP A 152 -16.23 4.50 2.97
N LYS A 153 -17.34 5.22 3.13
CA LYS A 153 -17.98 5.97 2.03
C LYS A 153 -17.15 7.16 1.56
N ASP A 154 -16.30 7.70 2.45
CA ASP A 154 -15.44 8.83 2.14
C ASP A 154 -14.18 8.40 1.36
N TYR A 155 -13.96 7.07 1.17
CA TYR A 155 -12.85 6.56 0.40
C TYR A 155 -13.14 6.66 -1.11
N GLU A 156 -12.90 7.84 -1.67
CA GLU A 156 -13.13 8.14 -3.08
C GLU A 156 -11.81 8.22 -3.86
N SER A 157 -11.81 7.69 -5.08
CA SER A 157 -10.70 7.80 -6.01
C SER A 157 -11.20 8.02 -7.44
N ALA A 158 -10.36 8.61 -8.29
CA ALA A 158 -10.72 8.85 -9.69
C ALA A 158 -10.84 7.54 -10.48
N ILE A 159 -9.89 6.62 -10.26
CA ILE A 159 -9.82 5.33 -10.94
C ILE A 159 -9.33 4.29 -9.94
N ALA A 160 -10.00 3.15 -9.90
CA ALA A 160 -9.56 1.96 -9.20
C ALA A 160 -9.22 0.87 -10.21
N TRP A 161 -7.94 0.47 -10.23
CA TRP A 161 -7.46 -0.60 -11.10
C TRP A 161 -7.28 -1.88 -10.32
N TYR A 162 -8.05 -2.88 -10.67
CA TYR A 162 -8.08 -4.16 -10.00
C TYR A 162 -7.33 -5.24 -10.80
N THR A 163 -6.39 -5.93 -10.15
CA THR A 163 -5.60 -7.00 -10.77
C THR A 163 -5.74 -8.28 -9.98
N PRO A 164 -6.54 -9.26 -10.43
CA PRO A 164 -6.52 -10.61 -9.88
C PRO A 164 -5.30 -11.35 -10.44
N VAL A 165 -4.44 -11.86 -9.58
CA VAL A 165 -3.33 -12.74 -9.99
C VAL A 165 -3.58 -14.13 -9.46
N SER A 166 -3.78 -15.10 -10.34
CA SER A 166 -3.77 -16.52 -10.01
C SER A 166 -2.32 -16.92 -9.69
N VAL A 167 -2.07 -17.32 -8.45
CA VAL A 167 -0.77 -17.89 -8.06
C VAL A 167 -0.79 -19.37 -8.44
N PRO A 168 0.13 -19.85 -9.28
CA PRO A 168 0.30 -21.30 -9.48
C PRO A 168 0.62 -21.93 -8.13
N THR A 169 -0.06 -23.03 -7.82
CA THR A 169 0.10 -23.80 -6.58
C THR A 169 1.44 -24.55 -6.61
N GLN A 170 2.55 -23.85 -6.41
CA GLN A 170 3.80 -24.49 -6.04
C GLN A 170 4.16 -24.10 -4.61
N THR A 171 4.08 -25.09 -3.75
CA THR A 171 4.48 -25.10 -2.36
C THR A 171 5.98 -24.84 -2.24
N GLN A 172 6.36 -23.63 -1.88
CA GLN A 172 7.66 -23.37 -1.27
C GLN A 172 7.43 -22.78 0.12
N ALA A 173 7.92 -23.48 1.11
CA ALA A 173 7.84 -23.12 2.51
C ALA A 173 8.94 -22.11 2.87
N GLY A 174 8.64 -21.13 3.70
CA GLY A 174 9.61 -20.27 4.34
C GLY A 174 9.58 -18.79 3.95
N ARG A 175 10.59 -18.07 4.39
CA ARG A 175 10.79 -16.61 4.23
C ARG A 175 10.61 -16.05 2.80
N GLU A 176 10.72 -16.90 1.81
CA GLU A 176 10.54 -16.57 0.40
C GLU A 176 9.08 -16.30 0.01
N HIS A 177 8.10 -16.74 0.81
CA HIS A 177 6.68 -16.60 0.44
C HIS A 177 6.23 -15.14 0.34
N ILE A 178 6.69 -14.26 1.23
CA ILE A 178 6.37 -12.84 1.13
C ILE A 178 7.10 -12.22 -0.07
N ARG A 179 8.37 -12.57 -0.27
CA ARG A 179 9.16 -12.11 -1.43
C ARG A 179 8.62 -12.68 -2.73
N THR A 180 8.31 -13.96 -2.81
CA THR A 180 7.87 -14.62 -4.06
C THR A 180 6.48 -14.19 -4.48
N ALA A 181 5.53 -14.06 -3.55
CA ALA A 181 4.22 -13.47 -3.87
C ALA A 181 4.32 -12.02 -4.37
N LEU A 182 5.40 -11.33 -4.04
CA LEU A 182 5.70 -9.96 -4.40
C LEU A 182 6.48 -9.82 -5.72
N TRP A 183 7.37 -10.76 -6.03
CA TRP A 183 8.17 -10.75 -7.25
C TRP A 183 7.39 -11.18 -8.50
N TYR A 184 6.46 -12.12 -8.40
CA TYR A 184 5.67 -12.58 -9.55
C TYR A 184 4.72 -11.53 -10.12
N THR A 185 4.44 -10.44 -9.41
CA THR A 185 3.60 -9.36 -9.96
C THR A 185 4.34 -8.44 -10.92
N THR A 186 5.69 -8.51 -10.98
CA THR A 186 6.49 -7.57 -11.77
C THR A 186 7.05 -8.17 -13.08
N VAL A 187 7.10 -9.50 -13.26
CA VAL A 187 7.98 -10.09 -14.28
C VAL A 187 7.35 -11.09 -15.25
N ARG A 188 6.10 -11.50 -15.13
CA ARG A 188 5.49 -12.33 -16.20
C ARG A 188 4.04 -11.98 -16.48
N SER A 189 3.86 -10.97 -17.30
CA SER A 189 2.76 -10.93 -18.27
C SER A 189 3.15 -11.86 -19.44
N THR A 190 2.77 -13.12 -19.40
CA THR A 190 2.75 -13.93 -20.61
C THR A 190 1.67 -13.36 -21.54
N PRO A 191 1.92 -13.21 -22.86
CA PRO A 191 1.03 -12.50 -23.79
C PRO A 191 -0.29 -13.18 -24.12
N SER A 192 -0.65 -14.27 -23.46
CA SER A 192 -1.80 -15.11 -23.86
C SER A 192 -3.05 -15.01 -22.98
N ALA A 193 -3.10 -14.10 -22.02
CA ALA A 193 -4.33 -13.84 -21.26
C ALA A 193 -4.56 -12.35 -21.08
N VAL A 194 -4.92 -11.68 -22.17
CA VAL A 194 -5.51 -10.33 -22.12
C VAL A 194 -6.92 -10.50 -21.55
N MET A 195 -7.05 -10.46 -20.21
CA MET A 195 -8.35 -10.24 -19.61
C MET A 195 -8.75 -8.79 -19.82
N PRO A 196 -10.01 -8.52 -20.20
CA PRO A 196 -10.46 -7.16 -20.42
C PRO A 196 -10.31 -6.32 -19.13
N ILE A 197 -9.52 -5.30 -19.24
CA ILE A 197 -9.29 -4.32 -18.19
C ILE A 197 -10.57 -3.54 -17.99
N ARG A 198 -11.24 -3.73 -16.86
CA ARG A 198 -12.39 -2.90 -16.51
C ARG A 198 -11.89 -1.70 -15.70
N CYS A 199 -11.86 -0.55 -16.35
CA CYS A 199 -11.63 0.74 -15.72
C CYS A 199 -12.96 1.22 -15.13
N TRP A 200 -13.00 1.46 -13.81
CA TRP A 200 -14.21 1.93 -13.12
C TRP A 200 -14.00 3.38 -12.67
N ARG A 201 -14.87 4.26 -13.15
CA ARG A 201 -14.95 5.62 -12.61
C ARG A 201 -15.77 5.56 -11.31
N VAL A 202 -15.09 5.62 -10.17
CA VAL A 202 -15.76 5.51 -8.87
C VAL A 202 -16.31 6.88 -8.48
N ARG A 203 -17.55 7.16 -8.83
CA ARG A 203 -18.38 8.23 -8.22
C ARG A 203 -19.44 7.68 -7.26
N LYS A 204 -19.48 6.37 -7.03
CA LYS A 204 -20.42 5.68 -6.13
C LYS A 204 -19.69 4.62 -5.34
N PRO A 205 -20.16 4.20 -4.16
CA PRO A 205 -19.53 3.12 -3.41
C PRO A 205 -19.41 1.89 -4.30
N TRP A 206 -18.19 1.37 -4.35
CA TRP A 206 -17.85 0.22 -5.17
C TRP A 206 -18.56 -1.03 -4.64
N ASN A 207 -19.52 -1.57 -5.40
CA ASN A 207 -20.11 -2.89 -5.18
C ASN A 207 -19.50 -3.86 -6.20
N PRO A 208 -18.74 -4.87 -5.79
CA PRO A 208 -18.28 -5.90 -6.71
C PRO A 208 -19.49 -6.70 -7.21
N PRO A 209 -19.53 -7.13 -8.45
CA PRO A 209 -20.49 -8.13 -8.90
C PRO A 209 -20.28 -9.41 -8.10
N ILE A 210 -21.39 -10.03 -7.69
CA ILE A 210 -21.47 -11.34 -7.04
C ILE A 210 -20.89 -12.41 -7.95
#